data_27a69362d7bb6717e7b73083515a9161
#
_entry.id   27a69362d7bb6717e7b73083515a9161
#
_cell.length_a   1.000
_cell.length_b   1.000
_cell.length_c   1.000
_cell.angle_alpha   90.00
_cell.angle_beta   90.00
_cell.angle_gamma   90.00
#
_symmetry.space_group_name_H-M   'P 1'
#
loop_
_entity.id
_entity.type
_entity.pdbx_description
1 polymer ?
#
loop_
_entity_poly.entity_id
_entity_poly.type
_entity_poly.pdbx_seq_one_letter_code
_entity_poly.pdbx_strand_id
1 'polypeptide(L)'
;ELFDWQSIPAVKALAGSPRITPPFKPHLEDKLWLALLWSPALKKIWEQTLRGSHLKRLRELVPFGWVLDPTPLPPHAALPKINVHSWDEVADFSQKERQLVLKISGFHETAWGSRGVFIGHDMPGPEWSERLHSALDLSSEQPWIVQEFREGRRIEHPVFRDDGSVEMMQG
;
A
#
# COMPACT_ATOMS: atom_id res chain seq x y z
N GLU A 1 5.42 2.84 15.92
CA GLU A 1 6.13 2.65 14.66
C GLU A 1 7.23 3.70 14.46
N LEU A 2 7.89 3.81 13.29
CA LEU A 2 9.04 4.73 13.14
C LEU A 2 8.71 6.18 13.50
N PHE A 3 7.48 6.62 13.19
CA PHE A 3 7.00 7.96 13.54
C PHE A 3 6.97 8.18 15.04
N ASP A 4 6.46 7.23 15.79
CA ASP A 4 6.36 7.35 17.27
C ASP A 4 7.72 7.23 17.92
N TRP A 5 8.57 6.37 17.41
CA TRP A 5 9.90 6.11 17.97
C TRP A 5 10.86 7.28 17.80
N GLN A 6 10.67 8.14 16.80
CA GLN A 6 11.54 9.31 16.60
C GLN A 6 11.56 10.27 17.81
N SER A 7 10.56 10.22 18.67
CA SER A 7 10.50 11.02 19.90
C SER A 7 11.37 10.45 21.04
N ILE A 8 11.76 9.17 20.95
CA ILE A 8 12.52 8.47 21.99
C ILE A 8 14.00 8.87 21.92
N PRO A 9 14.62 9.41 22.99
CA PRO A 9 16.01 9.88 22.96
C PRO A 9 17.03 8.82 22.52
N ALA A 10 16.87 7.58 22.97
CA ALA A 10 17.74 6.47 22.58
C ALA A 10 17.68 6.17 21.08
N VAL A 11 16.48 6.28 20.49
CA VAL A 11 16.27 6.09 19.05
C VAL A 11 16.89 7.24 18.26
N LYS A 12 16.77 8.48 18.75
CA LYS A 12 17.42 9.65 18.13
C LYS A 12 18.94 9.48 18.09
N ALA A 13 19.54 8.97 19.14
CA ALA A 13 20.98 8.71 19.19
C ALA A 13 21.43 7.66 18.17
N LEU A 14 20.54 6.75 17.76
CA LEU A 14 20.80 5.71 16.77
C LEU A 14 20.41 6.10 15.34
N ALA A 15 19.68 7.19 15.15
CA ALA A 15 19.07 7.57 13.87
C ALA A 15 20.04 7.76 12.69
N GLY A 16 21.32 7.96 12.95
CA GLY A 16 22.36 8.05 11.91
C GLY A 16 23.21 6.79 11.75
N SER A 17 22.91 5.73 12.50
CA SER A 17 23.73 4.54 12.51
C SER A 17 23.56 3.70 11.22
N PRO A 18 24.63 3.35 10.48
CA PRO A 18 24.55 2.48 9.33
C PRO A 18 24.20 1.02 9.68
N ARG A 19 24.14 0.70 10.96
CA ARG A 19 23.82 -0.66 11.47
C ARG A 19 22.31 -0.87 11.67
N ILE A 20 21.48 0.15 11.41
CA ILE A 20 20.03 0.08 11.59
C ILE A 20 19.34 0.04 10.23
N THR A 21 18.52 -0.99 10.03
CA THR A 21 17.71 -1.18 8.83
C THR A 21 16.27 -1.53 9.25
N PRO A 22 15.24 -0.84 8.74
CA PRO A 22 15.30 0.37 7.89
C PRO A 22 15.81 1.60 8.67
N PRO A 23 16.33 2.63 7.97
CA PRO A 23 16.67 3.88 8.61
C PRO A 23 15.45 4.49 9.32
N PHE A 24 15.64 5.15 10.47
CA PHE A 24 14.57 5.83 11.21
C PHE A 24 14.08 7.09 10.48
N LYS A 25 13.42 6.88 9.35
CA LYS A 25 12.82 7.92 8.52
C LYS A 25 11.34 7.60 8.34
N PRO A 26 10.42 8.27 9.07
CA PRO A 26 8.99 7.92 9.07
C PRO A 26 8.37 7.82 7.68
N HIS A 27 8.79 8.66 6.73
CA HIS A 27 8.29 8.63 5.36
C HIS A 27 8.58 7.32 4.60
N LEU A 28 9.51 6.47 5.09
CA LEU A 28 9.75 5.15 4.49
C LEU A 28 8.66 4.13 4.83
N GLU A 29 7.81 4.43 5.81
CA GLU A 29 6.65 3.61 6.16
C GLU A 29 5.38 4.01 5.39
N ASP A 30 5.46 5.10 4.61
CA ASP A 30 4.31 5.60 3.86
C ASP A 30 3.95 4.66 2.70
N LYS A 31 2.71 4.17 2.73
CA LYS A 31 2.19 3.26 1.68
C LYS A 31 2.09 3.92 0.31
N LEU A 32 2.10 5.25 0.25
CA LEU A 32 2.06 6.01 -1.01
C LEU A 32 3.18 5.59 -1.96
N TRP A 33 4.36 5.22 -1.44
CA TRP A 33 5.47 4.71 -2.25
C TRP A 33 5.10 3.52 -3.12
N LEU A 34 4.16 2.67 -2.67
CA LEU A 34 3.72 1.49 -3.41
C LEU A 34 2.98 1.87 -4.70
N ALA A 35 2.27 3.00 -4.71
CA ALA A 35 1.60 3.52 -5.90
C ALA A 35 2.52 4.44 -6.72
N LEU A 36 3.33 5.28 -6.07
CA LEU A 36 4.26 6.20 -6.75
C LEU A 36 5.30 5.47 -7.61
N LEU A 37 5.68 4.24 -7.24
CA LEU A 37 6.54 3.38 -8.05
C LEU A 37 5.99 3.15 -9.47
N TRP A 38 4.67 3.19 -9.62
CA TRP A 38 3.95 2.93 -10.87
C TRP A 38 3.49 4.19 -11.59
N SER A 39 3.64 5.36 -10.96
CA SER A 39 3.21 6.64 -11.53
C SER A 39 3.96 6.96 -12.83
N PRO A 40 3.25 7.18 -13.95
CA PRO A 40 3.87 7.57 -15.21
C PRO A 40 4.64 8.90 -15.08
N ALA A 41 4.15 9.83 -14.27
CA ALA A 41 4.79 11.13 -14.04
C ALA A 41 6.18 10.99 -13.39
N LEU A 42 6.38 9.95 -12.57
CA LEU A 42 7.64 9.70 -11.88
C LEU A 42 8.58 8.73 -12.61
N LYS A 43 8.17 8.22 -13.77
CA LYS A 43 8.94 7.22 -14.52
C LYS A 43 10.40 7.65 -14.73
N LYS A 44 10.64 8.86 -15.21
CA LYS A 44 12.00 9.38 -15.46
C LYS A 44 12.82 9.48 -14.17
N ILE A 45 12.19 9.88 -13.07
CA ILE A 45 12.85 9.98 -11.76
C ILE A 45 13.34 8.59 -11.31
N TRP A 46 12.50 7.60 -11.41
CA TRP A 46 12.86 6.22 -11.05
C TRP A 46 13.98 5.67 -11.93
N GLU A 47 13.92 5.91 -13.25
CA GLU A 47 14.93 5.46 -14.21
C GLU A 47 16.30 6.16 -14.00
N GLN A 48 16.31 7.39 -13.53
CA GLN A 48 17.53 8.14 -13.23
C GLN A 48 18.10 7.82 -11.84
N THR A 49 17.25 7.51 -10.87
CA THR A 49 17.65 7.34 -9.46
C THR A 49 17.99 5.90 -9.14
N LEU A 50 17.31 4.95 -9.76
CA LEU A 50 17.48 3.53 -9.52
C LEU A 50 18.20 2.84 -10.68
N ARG A 51 19.08 1.91 -10.37
CA ARG A 51 19.64 1.03 -11.40
C ARG A 51 18.51 0.23 -12.06
N GLY A 52 18.55 0.03 -13.37
CA GLY A 52 17.49 -0.64 -14.12
C GLY A 52 17.13 -2.03 -13.58
N SER A 53 18.13 -2.81 -13.11
CA SER A 53 17.90 -4.10 -12.46
C SER A 53 17.14 -3.99 -11.13
N HIS A 54 17.40 -2.95 -10.34
CA HIS A 54 16.68 -2.72 -9.08
C HIS A 54 15.25 -2.27 -9.33
N LEU A 55 15.05 -1.36 -10.27
CA LEU A 55 13.70 -0.91 -10.64
C LEU A 55 12.85 -2.07 -11.18
N LYS A 56 13.44 -2.92 -12.03
CA LYS A 56 12.78 -4.14 -12.50
C LYS A 56 12.38 -5.05 -11.33
N ARG A 57 13.31 -5.30 -10.41
CA ARG A 57 13.06 -6.17 -9.26
C ARG A 57 11.99 -5.60 -8.33
N LEU A 58 11.99 -4.30 -8.08
CA LEU A 58 10.94 -3.64 -7.29
C LEU A 58 9.56 -3.82 -7.94
N ARG A 59 9.47 -3.66 -9.26
CA ARG A 59 8.22 -3.86 -10.01
C ARG A 59 7.73 -5.31 -10.08
N GLU A 60 8.62 -6.27 -9.89
CA GLU A 60 8.24 -7.68 -9.75
C GLU A 60 7.68 -7.99 -8.35
N LEU A 61 8.21 -7.34 -7.33
CA LEU A 61 7.85 -7.58 -5.92
C LEU A 61 6.63 -6.76 -5.47
N VAL A 62 6.54 -5.50 -5.90
CA VAL A 62 5.46 -4.59 -5.49
C VAL A 62 4.29 -4.73 -6.46
N PRO A 63 3.11 -5.15 -6.02
CA PRO A 63 1.93 -5.19 -6.86
C PRO A 63 1.63 -3.81 -7.45
N PHE A 64 1.02 -3.79 -8.63
CA PHE A 64 0.66 -2.52 -9.27
C PHE A 64 -0.27 -1.70 -8.37
N GLY A 65 -0.05 -0.39 -8.33
CA GLY A 65 -0.83 0.49 -7.47
C GLY A 65 -1.13 1.83 -8.14
N TRP A 66 -2.22 2.43 -7.71
CA TRP A 66 -2.71 3.74 -8.13
C TRP A 66 -2.81 4.64 -6.91
N VAL A 67 -2.43 5.91 -7.07
CA VAL A 67 -2.83 6.95 -6.12
C VAL A 67 -4.32 7.22 -6.37
N LEU A 68 -5.11 7.24 -5.32
CA LEU A 68 -6.52 7.59 -5.43
C LEU A 68 -6.63 9.11 -5.57
N ASP A 69 -7.07 9.55 -6.75
CA ASP A 69 -7.17 10.96 -7.12
C ASP A 69 -8.59 11.21 -7.68
N PRO A 70 -9.38 12.12 -7.09
CA PRO A 70 -10.73 12.44 -7.55
C PRO A 70 -10.75 13.25 -8.86
N THR A 71 -9.60 13.74 -9.32
CA THR A 71 -9.53 14.51 -10.56
C THR A 71 -9.98 13.66 -11.75
N PRO A 72 -10.98 14.12 -12.52
CA PRO A 72 -11.42 13.40 -13.70
C PRO A 72 -10.28 13.13 -14.68
N LEU A 73 -10.23 11.92 -15.20
CA LEU A 73 -9.26 11.59 -16.25
C LEU A 73 -9.55 12.38 -17.53
N PRO A 74 -8.51 12.75 -18.29
CA PRO A 74 -8.71 13.32 -19.61
C PRO A 74 -9.52 12.40 -20.52
N PRO A 75 -10.31 12.95 -21.48
CA PRO A 75 -10.97 12.15 -22.47
C PRO A 75 -9.98 11.18 -23.14
N HIS A 76 -10.37 9.94 -23.33
CA HIS A 76 -9.54 8.84 -23.85
C HIS A 76 -8.43 8.31 -22.91
N ALA A 77 -8.25 8.87 -21.72
CA ALA A 77 -7.39 8.27 -20.72
C ALA A 77 -8.14 7.17 -19.93
N ALA A 78 -7.42 6.14 -19.54
CA ALA A 78 -7.93 5.08 -18.69
C ALA A 78 -6.94 4.78 -17.56
N LEU A 79 -7.46 4.26 -16.44
CA LEU A 79 -6.62 3.75 -15.37
C LEU A 79 -5.82 2.55 -15.91
N PRO A 80 -4.49 2.61 -15.85
CA PRO A 80 -3.64 1.54 -16.39
C PRO A 80 -4.02 0.18 -15.81
N LYS A 81 -3.89 -0.88 -16.59
CA LYS A 81 -4.17 -2.29 -16.24
C LYS A 81 -5.64 -2.66 -16.00
N ILE A 82 -6.44 -1.80 -15.42
CA ILE A 82 -7.88 -2.07 -15.22
C ILE A 82 -8.76 -1.49 -16.32
N ASN A 83 -8.20 -0.59 -17.13
CA ASN A 83 -8.81 -0.05 -18.35
C ASN A 83 -10.22 0.53 -18.15
N VAL A 84 -10.44 1.23 -17.06
CA VAL A 84 -11.64 1.99 -16.75
C VAL A 84 -11.34 3.49 -16.75
N HIS A 85 -12.36 4.33 -16.91
CA HIS A 85 -12.19 5.75 -17.13
C HIS A 85 -12.48 6.60 -15.88
N SER A 86 -12.98 5.98 -14.82
CA SER A 86 -13.27 6.66 -13.55
C SER A 86 -13.15 5.72 -12.37
N TRP A 87 -13.05 6.29 -11.17
CA TRP A 87 -13.14 5.54 -9.93
C TRP A 87 -14.55 5.04 -9.64
N ASP A 88 -15.59 5.68 -10.18
CA ASP A 88 -16.98 5.20 -10.08
C ASP A 88 -17.14 3.84 -10.75
N GLU A 89 -16.51 3.63 -11.91
CA GLU A 89 -16.50 2.30 -12.54
C GLU A 89 -15.80 1.24 -11.66
N VAL A 90 -14.75 1.63 -10.94
CA VAL A 90 -14.07 0.72 -9.97
C VAL A 90 -14.96 0.44 -8.76
N ALA A 91 -15.77 1.43 -8.34
CA ALA A 91 -16.73 1.25 -7.25
C ALA A 91 -17.83 0.23 -7.60
N ASP A 92 -18.19 0.15 -8.88
CA ASP A 92 -19.21 -0.75 -9.42
C ASP A 92 -18.66 -2.16 -9.79
N PHE A 93 -17.38 -2.43 -9.61
CA PHE A 93 -16.79 -3.73 -9.92
C PHE A 93 -17.51 -4.88 -9.21
N SER A 94 -17.71 -5.97 -9.92
CA SER A 94 -18.15 -7.24 -9.34
C SER A 94 -17.11 -7.80 -8.37
N GLN A 95 -17.51 -8.73 -7.51
CA GLN A 95 -16.60 -9.35 -6.56
C GLN A 95 -15.34 -9.95 -7.21
N LYS A 96 -15.48 -10.51 -8.42
CA LYS A 96 -14.35 -11.09 -9.17
C LYS A 96 -13.37 -10.04 -9.67
N GLU A 97 -13.87 -8.87 -10.03
CA GLU A 97 -13.06 -7.74 -10.50
C GLU A 97 -12.38 -7.00 -9.36
N ARG A 98 -12.96 -7.04 -8.15
CA ARG A 98 -12.41 -6.38 -6.95
C ARG A 98 -11.18 -7.11 -6.36
N GLN A 99 -10.30 -7.66 -7.22
CA GLN A 99 -8.98 -8.14 -6.80
C GLN A 99 -8.05 -6.96 -6.49
N LEU A 100 -8.53 -6.08 -5.63
CA LEU A 100 -7.94 -4.80 -5.28
C LEU A 100 -7.90 -4.64 -3.76
N VAL A 101 -6.95 -3.83 -3.30
CA VAL A 101 -6.83 -3.45 -1.89
C VAL A 101 -6.80 -1.94 -1.80
N LEU A 102 -7.73 -1.35 -1.07
CA LEU A 102 -7.76 0.07 -0.73
C LEU A 102 -6.97 0.27 0.57
N LYS A 103 -6.03 1.20 0.59
CA LYS A 103 -5.15 1.45 1.74
C LYS A 103 -5.04 2.94 2.01
N ILE A 104 -5.27 3.33 3.27
CA ILE A 104 -4.91 4.66 3.73
C ILE A 104 -3.38 4.79 3.83
N SER A 105 -2.84 5.93 3.43
CA SER A 105 -1.43 6.26 3.48
C SER A 105 -1.17 7.44 4.42
N GLY A 106 0.09 7.90 4.51
CA GLY A 106 0.47 8.99 5.39
C GLY A 106 0.50 8.59 6.87
N PHE A 107 0.51 9.60 7.73
CA PHE A 107 0.67 9.45 9.18
C PHE A 107 -0.67 9.44 9.94
N HIS A 108 -1.72 8.92 9.31
CA HIS A 108 -3.01 8.80 9.95
C HIS A 108 -3.02 7.67 10.99
N GLU A 109 -3.74 7.82 12.10
CA GLU A 109 -3.81 6.84 13.18
C GLU A 109 -4.30 5.46 12.75
N THR A 110 -5.11 5.38 11.69
CA THR A 110 -5.59 4.12 11.11
C THR A 110 -4.66 3.55 10.02
N ALA A 111 -3.58 4.25 9.67
CA ALA A 111 -2.64 3.76 8.67
C ALA A 111 -1.81 2.55 9.15
N TRP A 112 -1.87 2.23 10.45
CA TRP A 112 -1.13 1.15 11.09
C TRP A 112 -2.02 0.00 11.55
N GLY A 113 -1.43 -1.16 11.75
CA GLY A 113 -2.14 -2.34 12.27
C GLY A 113 -3.27 -2.82 11.35
N SER A 114 -3.16 -2.62 10.07
CA SER A 114 -4.15 -3.01 9.04
C SER A 114 -5.54 -2.35 9.17
N ARG A 115 -5.74 -1.41 10.10
CA ARG A 115 -7.04 -0.77 10.33
C ARG A 115 -7.56 0.05 9.14
N GLY A 116 -6.66 0.59 8.33
CA GLY A 116 -7.00 1.32 7.11
C GLY A 116 -6.67 0.51 5.83
N VAL A 117 -6.87 -0.81 5.85
CA VAL A 117 -6.67 -1.70 4.71
C VAL A 117 -7.96 -2.46 4.45
N PHE A 118 -8.51 -2.32 3.25
CA PHE A 118 -9.77 -2.92 2.84
C PHE A 118 -9.56 -3.78 1.60
N ILE A 119 -9.87 -5.07 1.69
CA ILE A 119 -9.72 -6.02 0.59
C ILE A 119 -11.04 -6.08 -0.18
N GLY A 120 -11.00 -5.69 -1.46
CA GLY A 120 -12.19 -5.47 -2.26
C GLY A 120 -13.07 -6.70 -2.45
N HIS A 121 -12.47 -7.87 -2.69
CA HIS A 121 -13.24 -9.10 -2.90
C HIS A 121 -13.78 -9.73 -1.60
N ASP A 122 -13.29 -9.34 -0.43
CA ASP A 122 -13.78 -9.80 0.87
C ASP A 122 -15.02 -9.00 1.34
N MET A 123 -15.34 -7.89 0.65
CA MET A 123 -16.39 -6.98 1.05
C MET A 123 -17.63 -7.12 0.16
N PRO A 124 -18.85 -6.88 0.67
CA PRO A 124 -20.03 -6.66 -0.14
C PRO A 124 -19.85 -5.47 -1.11
N GLY A 125 -20.48 -5.54 -2.30
CA GLY A 125 -20.37 -4.47 -3.31
C GLY A 125 -20.72 -3.08 -2.79
N PRO A 126 -21.86 -2.89 -2.12
CA PRO A 126 -22.22 -1.60 -1.55
C PRO A 126 -21.21 -1.05 -0.54
N GLU A 127 -20.64 -1.90 0.30
CA GLU A 127 -19.61 -1.48 1.27
C GLU A 127 -18.31 -1.09 0.57
N TRP A 128 -17.88 -1.82 -0.45
CA TRP A 128 -16.73 -1.46 -1.27
C TRP A 128 -16.92 -0.09 -1.93
N SER A 129 -18.08 0.14 -2.56
CA SER A 129 -18.42 1.41 -3.20
C SER A 129 -18.39 2.57 -2.21
N GLU A 130 -19.01 2.41 -1.04
CA GLU A 130 -19.01 3.42 0.03
C GLU A 130 -17.58 3.74 0.50
N ARG A 131 -16.75 2.71 0.73
CA ARG A 131 -15.36 2.89 1.17
C ARG A 131 -14.52 3.63 0.13
N LEU A 132 -14.68 3.27 -1.14
CA LEU A 132 -13.93 3.90 -2.22
C LEU A 132 -14.31 5.38 -2.38
N HIS A 133 -15.60 5.71 -2.37
CA HIS A 133 -16.07 7.10 -2.45
C HIS A 133 -15.63 7.91 -1.22
N SER A 134 -15.76 7.37 -0.02
CA SER A 134 -15.27 8.03 1.20
C SER A 134 -13.77 8.32 1.12
N ALA A 135 -12.98 7.40 0.58
CA ALA A 135 -11.55 7.60 0.40
C ALA A 135 -11.23 8.66 -0.67
N LEU A 136 -12.05 8.76 -1.73
CA LEU A 136 -11.94 9.82 -2.75
C LEU A 136 -12.22 11.20 -2.14
N ASP A 137 -13.30 11.32 -1.38
CA ASP A 137 -13.70 12.57 -0.73
C ASP A 137 -12.62 13.10 0.24
N LEU A 138 -11.97 12.18 0.94
CA LEU A 138 -10.91 12.50 1.91
C LEU A 138 -9.52 12.61 1.28
N SER A 139 -9.36 12.33 0.00
CA SER A 139 -8.05 12.19 -0.66
C SER A 139 -7.21 13.47 -0.65
N SER A 140 -7.84 14.65 -0.58
CA SER A 140 -7.15 15.94 -0.48
C SER A 140 -6.50 16.18 0.90
N GLU A 141 -7.04 15.58 1.95
CA GLU A 141 -6.55 15.72 3.32
C GLU A 141 -5.66 14.54 3.71
N GLN A 142 -6.05 13.35 3.25
CA GLN A 142 -5.42 12.09 3.60
C GLN A 142 -5.23 11.22 2.35
N PRO A 143 -3.98 10.97 1.93
CA PRO A 143 -3.71 10.16 0.75
C PRO A 143 -4.21 8.72 0.90
N TRP A 144 -4.81 8.21 -0.15
CA TRP A 144 -5.20 6.82 -0.30
C TRP A 144 -4.58 6.21 -1.55
N ILE A 145 -4.36 4.91 -1.52
CA ILE A 145 -3.93 4.14 -2.68
C ILE A 145 -4.85 2.96 -2.91
N VAL A 146 -5.01 2.59 -4.16
CA VAL A 146 -5.57 1.30 -4.58
C VAL A 146 -4.42 0.46 -5.11
N GLN A 147 -4.38 -0.82 -4.78
CA GLN A 147 -3.32 -1.72 -5.20
C GLN A 147 -3.92 -3.06 -5.66
N GLU A 148 -3.31 -3.71 -6.67
CA GLU A 148 -3.67 -5.09 -7.02
C GLU A 148 -3.53 -5.99 -5.79
N PHE A 149 -4.53 -6.81 -5.53
CA PHE A 149 -4.44 -7.85 -4.53
C PHE A 149 -3.49 -8.96 -5.03
N ARG A 150 -2.66 -9.43 -4.14
CA ARG A 150 -1.82 -10.61 -4.37
C ARG A 150 -1.95 -11.53 -3.17
N GLU A 151 -2.36 -12.75 -3.41
CA GLU A 151 -2.35 -13.76 -2.38
C GLU A 151 -0.90 -14.06 -1.95
N GLY A 152 -0.66 -14.02 -0.64
CA GLY A 152 0.61 -14.38 -0.05
C GLY A 152 0.87 -15.89 -0.17
N ARG A 153 2.13 -16.27 -0.28
CA ARG A 153 2.49 -17.68 -0.16
C ARG A 153 2.28 -18.12 1.28
N ARG A 154 1.49 -19.15 1.46
CA ARG A 154 1.36 -19.80 2.77
C ARG A 154 2.66 -20.54 3.08
N ILE A 155 3.19 -20.32 4.27
CA ILE A 155 4.38 -20.99 4.78
C ILE A 155 4.07 -21.65 6.12
N GLU A 156 4.64 -22.81 6.34
CA GLU A 156 4.64 -23.42 7.67
C GLU A 156 5.79 -22.83 8.49
N HIS A 157 5.48 -22.42 9.70
CA HIS A 157 6.49 -21.88 10.62
C HIS A 157 6.22 -22.37 12.04
N PRO A 158 7.28 -22.57 12.84
CA PRO A 158 7.14 -22.98 14.22
C PRO A 158 6.63 -21.81 15.09
N VAL A 159 5.63 -22.08 15.90
CA VAL A 159 5.14 -21.17 16.95
C VAL A 159 5.46 -21.80 18.29
N PHE A 160 6.16 -21.05 19.14
CA PHE A 160 6.44 -21.45 20.51
C PHE A 160 5.26 -21.08 21.41
N ARG A 161 4.77 -22.06 22.14
CA ARG A 161 3.69 -21.88 23.12
C ARG A 161 4.28 -21.56 24.51
N ASP A 162 3.46 -20.97 25.37
CA ASP A 162 3.88 -20.61 26.74
C ASP A 162 4.29 -21.82 27.59
N ASP A 163 3.79 -23.02 27.26
CA ASP A 163 4.15 -24.27 27.90
C ASP A 163 5.48 -24.87 27.40
N GLY A 164 6.18 -24.17 26.49
CA GLY A 164 7.44 -24.59 25.90
C GLY A 164 7.29 -25.56 24.71
N SER A 165 6.08 -25.93 24.34
CA SER A 165 5.83 -26.76 23.14
C SER A 165 6.00 -25.95 21.86
N VAL A 166 6.26 -26.64 20.76
CA VAL A 166 6.38 -26.09 19.42
C VAL A 166 5.28 -26.67 18.53
N GLU A 167 4.48 -25.78 17.94
CA GLU A 167 3.42 -26.16 17.00
C GLU A 167 3.75 -25.56 15.63
N MET A 168 3.60 -26.36 14.56
CA MET A 168 3.71 -25.86 13.18
C MET A 168 2.40 -25.23 12.77
N MET A 169 2.42 -23.94 12.45
CA MET A 169 1.26 -23.21 11.96
C MET A 169 1.46 -22.76 10.51
N GLN A 170 0.36 -22.74 9.77
CA GLN A 170 0.32 -22.10 8.44
C GLN A 170 -0.07 -20.62 8.60
N GLY A 171 0.73 -19.73 8.02
CA GLY A 171 0.49 -18.30 7.99
C GLY A 171 0.66 -17.73 6.59
#